data_f40f8391ddcb4ff5b7571fddf9732289
#
_entry.id   f40f8391ddcb4ff5b7571fddf9732289
#
_cell.length_a   1.000
_cell.length_b   1.000
_cell.length_c   1.000
_cell.angle_alpha   90.00
_cell.angle_beta   90.00
_cell.angle_gamma   90.00
#
_symmetry.space_group_name_H-M   'P 1'
#
loop_
_entity.id
_entity.type
_entity.pdbx_description
1 polymer ?
#
loop_
_entity_poly.entity_id
_entity_poly.type
_entity_poly.pdbx_seq_one_letter_code
_entity_poly.pdbx_strand_id
1 'polypeptide(L)'
;MAMLQANLGFITSPTFLCSKLKVKSTSVSLGFSYRSQVQKLDFSRRVNRSYKRDAHSFSIKCSSSTGLDNSNTIVKEKSVSVILLAGGQGKRMKMSMPKQYIPLLGQPIALYSFFTFSRMPEVKEIVVVCDPFFRDIFEEYKESIDVDLRFALPGKERQDSVYSGLQEIDVNSELVCIHDSARPLVNTEDVEKVLKDGCAVGAAVLGVPSKATIKEVNSNSLVVKTLDRKTLWEMQTPQVIKPKLLKRGFELVKREGLEVTDDVSIVEYLKHPVYVTRGSYTNIKVTTPDDLLVAEIFLSKDS
;
A
#
# COMPACT_ATOMS: atom_id res chain seq x y z
N MET A 1 46.98 6.04 -55.43
CA MET A 1 46.74 6.89 -56.61
C MET A 1 45.40 7.59 -56.41
N ALA A 2 45.54 8.92 -56.42
CA ALA A 2 44.57 10.02 -56.67
C ALA A 2 43.44 10.15 -55.65
N MET A 3 43.45 11.07 -54.70
CA MET A 3 43.41 12.55 -54.68
C MET A 3 42.34 13.18 -55.56
N LEU A 4 41.44 13.94 -54.85
CA LEU A 4 41.05 15.35 -55.08
C LEU A 4 39.82 15.62 -54.19
N GLN A 5 39.92 16.41 -53.12
CA GLN A 5 39.88 17.89 -52.95
C GLN A 5 38.54 18.53 -53.40
N ALA A 6 37.81 18.97 -52.38
CA ALA A 6 37.48 20.35 -51.95
C ALA A 6 36.38 21.07 -52.75
N ASN A 7 35.42 21.62 -52.02
CA ASN A 7 35.17 23.07 -52.10
C ASN A 7 34.27 23.57 -50.90
N LEU A 8 34.75 24.65 -50.32
CA LEU A 8 34.09 25.51 -49.35
C LEU A 8 32.97 26.35 -50.02
N GLY A 9 31.91 26.61 -49.28
CA GLY A 9 30.96 27.63 -49.58
C GLY A 9 30.49 28.35 -48.31
N PHE A 10 31.10 29.48 -47.99
CA PHE A 10 30.66 30.46 -47.01
C PHE A 10 29.42 31.17 -47.52
N ILE A 11 28.36 31.31 -46.72
CA ILE A 11 27.39 32.39 -46.86
C ILE A 11 26.99 32.92 -45.46
N THR A 12 27.22 34.16 -45.32
CA THR A 12 27.10 35.19 -44.34
C THR A 12 25.76 35.33 -43.62
N SER A 13 25.85 35.73 -42.35
CA SER A 13 24.75 36.24 -41.51
C SER A 13 24.13 37.54 -42.02
N PRO A 14 22.96 37.87 -41.56
CA PRO A 14 22.65 39.27 -41.22
C PRO A 14 22.31 39.47 -39.77
N THR A 15 23.01 40.37 -39.19
CA THR A 15 22.74 41.10 -37.95
C THR A 15 21.39 41.82 -38.02
N PHE A 16 20.56 41.67 -36.96
CA PHE A 16 19.49 42.63 -36.70
C PHE A 16 19.61 43.17 -35.28
N LEU A 17 19.47 44.51 -35.21
CA LEU A 17 19.69 45.39 -34.10
C LEU A 17 18.77 45.11 -32.89
N CYS A 18 19.43 45.26 -31.75
CA CYS A 18 18.88 45.43 -30.42
C CYS A 18 17.97 46.68 -30.32
N SER A 19 16.77 46.55 -29.77
CA SER A 19 16.06 47.63 -29.13
C SER A 19 15.70 47.19 -27.70
N LYS A 20 16.33 47.92 -26.72
CA LYS A 20 16.13 47.79 -25.29
C LYS A 20 14.69 48.14 -24.91
N LEU A 21 13.96 47.20 -24.36
CA LEU A 21 12.78 47.47 -23.55
C LEU A 21 13.10 46.99 -22.10
N LYS A 22 13.26 47.96 -21.19
CA LYS A 22 13.27 47.75 -19.76
C LYS A 22 11.86 47.32 -19.32
N VAL A 23 11.70 46.08 -18.90
CA VAL A 23 10.54 45.65 -18.13
C VAL A 23 10.97 45.61 -16.66
N LYS A 24 10.32 46.43 -15.86
CA LYS A 24 10.46 46.44 -14.40
C LYS A 24 9.99 45.08 -13.85
N SER A 25 10.85 44.43 -13.11
CA SER A 25 10.48 43.24 -12.32
C SER A 25 9.65 43.69 -11.12
N THR A 26 8.34 43.44 -11.19
CA THR A 26 7.52 43.35 -9.99
C THR A 26 7.42 41.90 -9.62
N SER A 27 8.13 41.51 -8.59
CA SER A 27 8.01 40.22 -7.94
C SER A 27 6.65 40.15 -7.23
N VAL A 28 5.70 39.46 -7.84
CA VAL A 28 4.49 39.05 -7.14
C VAL A 28 4.78 37.66 -6.56
N SER A 29 5.08 37.62 -5.28
CA SER A 29 5.09 36.40 -4.49
C SER A 29 3.65 35.94 -4.32
N LEU A 30 3.23 35.00 -5.15
CA LEU A 30 2.02 34.21 -4.91
C LEU A 30 2.35 33.17 -3.83
N GLY A 31 2.26 33.61 -2.59
CA GLY A 31 2.14 32.71 -1.44
C GLY A 31 0.78 32.02 -1.53
N PHE A 32 0.73 30.84 -2.13
CA PHE A 32 -0.41 29.94 -1.95
C PHE A 32 -0.36 29.36 -0.54
N SER A 33 -0.99 30.08 0.39
CA SER A 33 -1.37 29.55 1.69
C SER A 33 -2.47 28.50 1.44
N TYR A 34 -2.11 27.23 1.47
CA TYR A 34 -3.04 26.08 1.40
C TYR A 34 -3.84 25.88 2.70
N ARG A 35 -3.95 26.94 3.52
CA ARG A 35 -4.44 26.87 4.90
C ARG A 35 -5.93 27.13 5.10
N SER A 36 -6.73 27.24 4.06
CA SER A 36 -8.14 27.58 4.29
C SER A 36 -9.10 26.99 3.29
N GLN A 37 -9.36 25.71 3.37
CA GLN A 37 -10.66 25.11 3.02
C GLN A 37 -10.71 23.58 3.29
N VAL A 38 -10.10 23.10 4.37
CA VAL A 38 -10.56 21.84 4.94
C VAL A 38 -11.74 22.19 5.83
N GLN A 39 -12.93 22.15 5.30
CA GLN A 39 -14.13 22.08 6.12
C GLN A 39 -13.97 20.83 7.00
N LYS A 40 -13.86 21.04 8.31
CA LYS A 40 -14.00 19.98 9.31
C LYS A 40 -15.37 19.35 9.11
N LEU A 41 -15.44 18.32 8.29
CA LEU A 41 -16.59 17.43 8.28
C LEU A 41 -16.54 16.71 9.62
N ASP A 42 -17.44 17.09 10.49
CA ASP A 42 -17.64 16.48 11.81
C ASP A 42 -18.11 15.04 11.63
N PHE A 43 -17.12 14.15 11.46
CA PHE A 43 -17.29 12.72 11.23
C PHE A 43 -17.84 12.00 12.48
N SER A 44 -17.90 12.71 13.64
CA SER A 44 -18.35 12.14 14.90
C SER A 44 -19.86 11.89 14.94
N ARG A 45 -20.66 12.53 14.07
CA ARG A 45 -22.13 12.42 14.10
C ARG A 45 -22.72 11.33 13.20
N ARG A 46 -21.99 10.73 12.28
CA ARG A 46 -22.55 9.74 11.34
C ARG A 46 -22.29 8.26 11.66
N VAL A 47 -21.43 7.94 12.63
CA VAL A 47 -21.06 6.54 12.94
C VAL A 47 -21.82 5.94 14.12
N ASN A 48 -22.72 6.70 14.79
CA ASN A 48 -23.55 6.20 15.90
C ASN A 48 -24.91 5.65 15.44
N ARG A 49 -24.97 4.84 14.40
CA ARG A 49 -26.12 3.97 14.14
C ARG A 49 -25.75 2.53 14.44
N SER A 50 -25.96 2.20 15.70
CA SER A 50 -26.28 0.89 16.29
C SER A 50 -26.17 -0.33 15.37
N TYR A 51 -25.06 -1.05 15.44
CA TYR A 51 -25.09 -2.49 15.21
C TYR A 51 -25.63 -3.17 16.47
N LYS A 52 -26.94 -3.45 16.50
CA LYS A 52 -27.49 -4.48 17.38
C LYS A 52 -27.00 -5.82 16.88
N ARG A 53 -26.23 -6.52 17.70
CA ARG A 53 -25.87 -7.92 17.50
C ARG A 53 -27.12 -8.76 17.71
N ASP A 54 -27.68 -9.29 16.65
CA ASP A 54 -28.58 -10.42 16.73
C ASP A 54 -27.76 -11.70 16.53
N ALA A 55 -27.52 -12.37 17.63
CA ALA A 55 -26.88 -13.66 17.66
C ALA A 55 -27.88 -14.72 17.15
N HIS A 56 -27.73 -15.15 15.90
CA HIS A 56 -28.26 -16.41 15.44
C HIS A 56 -27.14 -17.33 14.98
N SER A 57 -26.84 -18.29 15.86
CA SER A 57 -25.97 -19.42 15.61
C SER A 57 -26.57 -20.30 14.50
N PHE A 58 -25.90 -20.38 13.36
CA PHE A 58 -26.13 -21.43 12.39
C PHE A 58 -24.89 -22.35 12.33
N SER A 59 -25.05 -23.51 12.96
CA SER A 59 -24.08 -24.60 12.91
C SER A 59 -24.24 -25.36 11.60
N ILE A 60 -23.29 -25.21 10.67
CA ILE A 60 -23.16 -26.14 9.55
C ILE A 60 -21.94 -27.02 9.82
N LYS A 61 -22.23 -28.29 10.17
CA LYS A 61 -21.21 -29.33 10.21
C LYS A 61 -20.85 -29.70 8.76
N CYS A 62 -19.62 -29.37 8.37
CA CYS A 62 -19.01 -29.97 7.18
C CYS A 62 -17.80 -30.78 7.62
N SER A 63 -17.92 -32.09 7.56
CA SER A 63 -16.85 -33.04 7.84
C SER A 63 -16.04 -33.22 6.56
N SER A 64 -14.77 -32.95 6.59
CA SER A 64 -13.64 -33.79 6.15
C SER A 64 -12.37 -32.96 5.86
N SER A 65 -11.25 -33.54 6.31
CA SER A 65 -9.83 -33.33 5.97
C SER A 65 -9.07 -32.23 6.68
N THR A 66 -8.20 -32.68 7.60
CA THR A 66 -6.93 -32.09 8.07
C THR A 66 -6.80 -30.57 7.90
N GLY A 67 -7.71 -29.82 8.47
CA GLY A 67 -7.59 -28.37 8.66
C GLY A 67 -6.99 -28.09 10.03
N LEU A 68 -5.98 -27.27 10.06
CA LEU A 68 -5.57 -26.59 11.30
C LEU A 68 -6.82 -25.99 11.93
N ASP A 69 -7.16 -26.41 13.13
CA ASP A 69 -8.36 -25.98 13.85
C ASP A 69 -8.11 -24.53 14.35
N ASN A 70 -8.33 -23.54 13.48
CA ASN A 70 -8.10 -22.11 13.74
C ASN A 70 -9.23 -21.49 14.58
N SER A 71 -10.19 -22.28 15.08
CA SER A 71 -11.41 -21.76 15.70
C SER A 71 -11.18 -21.04 17.03
N ASN A 72 -10.00 -21.17 17.66
CA ASN A 72 -9.69 -20.58 18.97
C ASN A 72 -8.48 -19.63 19.00
N THR A 73 -7.92 -19.28 17.85
CA THR A 73 -6.79 -18.33 17.83
C THR A 73 -7.33 -16.92 18.03
N ILE A 74 -7.06 -16.32 19.18
CA ILE A 74 -7.40 -14.95 19.53
C ILE A 74 -6.13 -14.11 19.39
N VAL A 75 -6.18 -13.07 18.57
CA VAL A 75 -5.14 -12.04 18.50
C VAL A 75 -5.33 -11.13 19.71
N LYS A 76 -4.27 -10.92 20.49
CA LYS A 76 -4.36 -10.08 21.68
C LYS A 76 -4.51 -8.61 21.30
N GLU A 77 -5.23 -7.87 22.12
CA GLU A 77 -5.28 -6.42 22.01
C GLU A 77 -3.87 -5.81 22.16
N LYS A 78 -3.61 -4.72 21.41
CA LYS A 78 -2.34 -3.98 21.43
C LYS A 78 -1.09 -4.86 21.22
N SER A 79 -1.20 -5.89 20.37
CA SER A 79 -0.10 -6.82 20.06
C SER A 79 0.40 -6.76 18.62
N VAL A 80 -0.25 -5.96 17.76
CA VAL A 80 0.06 -5.84 16.33
C VAL A 80 0.71 -4.49 16.03
N SER A 81 1.86 -4.52 15.33
CA SER A 81 2.45 -3.34 14.70
C SER A 81 2.05 -3.29 13.23
N VAL A 82 1.49 -2.18 12.79
CA VAL A 82 1.16 -1.94 11.38
C VAL A 82 2.29 -1.18 10.71
N ILE A 83 2.81 -1.68 9.59
CA ILE A 83 3.71 -0.94 8.69
C ILE A 83 2.87 -0.45 7.52
N LEU A 84 2.55 0.85 7.51
CA LEU A 84 1.76 1.49 6.48
C LEU A 84 2.67 2.12 5.42
N LEU A 85 2.72 1.52 4.23
CA LEU A 85 3.61 1.95 3.16
C LEU A 85 3.02 3.14 2.38
N ALA A 86 3.57 4.32 2.62
CA ALA A 86 3.15 5.59 2.02
C ALA A 86 4.29 6.34 1.30
N GLY A 87 5.42 5.68 0.99
CA GLY A 87 6.61 6.29 0.37
C GLY A 87 6.70 6.19 -1.15
N GLY A 88 5.76 5.53 -1.83
CA GLY A 88 5.82 5.29 -3.27
C GLY A 88 5.63 6.57 -4.10
N GLN A 89 6.43 6.78 -5.14
CA GLN A 89 6.38 7.99 -5.99
C GLN A 89 5.19 8.05 -6.96
N GLY A 90 4.45 6.96 -7.14
CA GLY A 90 3.22 6.95 -7.96
C GLY A 90 3.37 7.30 -9.44
N LYS A 91 4.51 7.00 -10.07
CA LYS A 91 4.86 7.41 -11.47
C LYS A 91 3.76 7.12 -12.51
N ARG A 92 2.96 6.06 -12.30
CA ARG A 92 1.87 5.68 -13.22
C ARG A 92 0.66 6.62 -13.21
N MET A 93 0.48 7.39 -12.14
CA MET A 93 -0.60 8.39 -12.05
C MET A 93 -0.36 9.63 -12.92
N LYS A 94 0.90 9.87 -13.37
CA LYS A 94 1.29 11.07 -14.14
C LYS A 94 0.90 12.40 -13.48
N MET A 95 0.82 12.43 -12.15
CA MET A 95 0.50 13.61 -11.36
C MET A 95 1.75 14.13 -10.64
N SER A 96 1.73 15.40 -10.25
CA SER A 96 2.82 16.06 -9.50
C SER A 96 2.96 15.58 -8.05
N MET A 97 1.92 14.92 -7.52
CA MET A 97 1.83 14.43 -6.15
C MET A 97 1.84 12.90 -6.13
N PRO A 98 2.50 12.24 -5.15
CA PRO A 98 2.42 10.80 -4.99
C PRO A 98 0.97 10.34 -4.76
N LYS A 99 0.60 9.24 -5.39
CA LYS A 99 -0.79 8.77 -5.51
C LYS A 99 -1.53 8.60 -4.19
N GLN A 100 -0.83 8.19 -3.13
CA GLN A 100 -1.41 7.96 -1.81
C GLN A 100 -1.86 9.25 -1.10
N TYR A 101 -1.43 10.41 -1.60
CA TYR A 101 -1.83 11.71 -1.06
C TYR A 101 -2.85 12.44 -1.93
N ILE A 102 -3.23 11.86 -3.07
CA ILE A 102 -4.29 12.39 -3.91
C ILE A 102 -5.60 12.33 -3.13
N PRO A 103 -6.43 13.41 -3.18
CA PRO A 103 -7.74 13.38 -2.54
C PRO A 103 -8.67 12.36 -3.21
N LEU A 104 -9.30 11.53 -2.40
CA LEU A 104 -10.39 10.62 -2.74
C LEU A 104 -11.58 11.05 -1.88
N LEU A 105 -12.67 11.54 -2.49
CA LEU A 105 -13.81 12.14 -1.79
C LEU A 105 -13.41 13.18 -0.71
N GLY A 106 -12.39 14.01 -1.03
CA GLY A 106 -11.93 15.09 -0.16
C GLY A 106 -10.90 14.70 0.90
N GLN A 107 -10.52 13.43 1.02
CA GLN A 107 -9.53 12.93 1.98
C GLN A 107 -8.35 12.26 1.26
N PRO A 108 -7.08 12.45 1.65
CA PRO A 108 -5.94 11.71 1.11
C PRO A 108 -6.16 10.18 1.16
N ILE A 109 -5.86 9.49 0.06
CA ILE A 109 -6.06 8.03 -0.06
C ILE A 109 -5.45 7.27 1.13
N ALA A 110 -4.26 7.66 1.57
CA ALA A 110 -3.55 6.97 2.65
C ALA A 110 -4.28 7.03 4.01
N LEU A 111 -5.12 8.04 4.24
CA LEU A 111 -5.84 8.19 5.50
C LEU A 111 -7.00 7.19 5.66
N TYR A 112 -7.52 6.62 4.58
CA TYR A 112 -8.58 5.61 4.70
C TYR A 112 -8.09 4.38 5.46
N SER A 113 -7.03 3.74 4.97
CA SER A 113 -6.44 2.58 5.65
C SER A 113 -5.81 2.96 6.99
N PHE A 114 -5.23 4.15 7.13
CA PHE A 114 -4.73 4.66 8.40
C PHE A 114 -5.82 4.65 9.48
N PHE A 115 -7.01 5.18 9.19
CA PHE A 115 -8.13 5.17 10.12
C PHE A 115 -8.73 3.78 10.34
N THR A 116 -8.73 2.91 9.33
CA THR A 116 -9.15 1.52 9.51
C THR A 116 -8.29 0.85 10.57
N PHE A 117 -6.96 0.92 10.45
CA PHE A 117 -6.04 0.30 11.41
C PHE A 117 -6.04 1.00 12.78
N SER A 118 -6.14 2.32 12.86
CA SER A 118 -6.09 3.05 14.13
C SER A 118 -7.28 2.76 15.06
N ARG A 119 -8.37 2.21 14.51
CA ARG A 119 -9.58 1.85 15.27
C ARG A 119 -9.64 0.39 15.69
N MET A 120 -8.67 -0.42 15.29
CA MET A 120 -8.65 -1.85 15.62
C MET A 120 -8.03 -2.08 17.00
N PRO A 121 -8.69 -2.83 17.89
CA PRO A 121 -8.20 -3.06 19.25
C PRO A 121 -6.89 -3.86 19.29
N GLU A 122 -6.64 -4.71 18.30
CA GLU A 122 -5.42 -5.50 18.21
C GLU A 122 -4.18 -4.65 17.89
N VAL A 123 -4.38 -3.47 17.26
CA VAL A 123 -3.29 -2.60 16.81
C VAL A 123 -2.75 -1.79 17.99
N LYS A 124 -1.43 -1.92 18.20
CA LYS A 124 -0.67 -1.17 19.19
C LYS A 124 -0.13 0.13 18.62
N GLU A 125 0.41 0.04 17.42
CA GLU A 125 1.10 1.14 16.77
C GLU A 125 0.95 1.08 15.25
N ILE A 126 1.12 2.25 14.62
CA ILE A 126 1.23 2.40 13.17
C ILE A 126 2.56 3.07 12.87
N VAL A 127 3.43 2.37 12.14
CA VAL A 127 4.66 2.92 11.58
C VAL A 127 4.38 3.33 10.14
N VAL A 128 4.25 4.62 9.90
CA VAL A 128 4.04 5.17 8.56
C VAL A 128 5.37 5.33 7.86
N VAL A 129 5.56 4.60 6.76
CA VAL A 129 6.77 4.72 5.92
C VAL A 129 6.53 5.74 4.84
N CYS A 130 6.98 6.98 5.05
CA CYS A 130 6.73 8.10 4.14
C CYS A 130 7.91 9.07 4.05
N ASP A 131 7.90 9.89 2.99
CA ASP A 131 8.79 11.05 2.91
C ASP A 131 8.44 12.03 4.04
N PRO A 132 9.44 12.63 4.73
CA PRO A 132 9.20 13.61 5.80
C PRO A 132 8.28 14.76 5.42
N PHE A 133 8.25 15.15 4.15
CA PHE A 133 7.37 16.21 3.64
C PHE A 133 5.87 15.90 3.83
N PHE A 134 5.50 14.62 3.93
CA PHE A 134 4.10 14.21 4.07
C PHE A 134 3.72 13.74 5.47
N ARG A 135 4.61 13.86 6.46
CA ARG A 135 4.34 13.42 7.84
C ARG A 135 3.17 14.16 8.49
N ASP A 136 3.10 15.47 8.27
CA ASP A 136 2.07 16.33 8.85
C ASP A 136 0.65 15.82 8.56
N ILE A 137 0.44 15.15 7.41
CA ILE A 137 -0.85 14.56 7.03
C ILE A 137 -1.34 13.53 8.06
N PHE A 138 -0.43 12.82 8.71
CA PHE A 138 -0.74 11.80 9.71
C PHE A 138 -0.60 12.36 11.13
N GLU A 139 0.37 13.24 11.38
CA GLU A 139 0.63 13.86 12.68
C GLU A 139 -0.54 14.69 13.18
N GLU A 140 -1.31 15.30 12.27
CA GLU A 140 -2.54 16.03 12.60
C GLU A 140 -3.54 15.17 13.40
N TYR A 141 -3.53 13.86 13.22
CA TYR A 141 -4.46 12.94 13.88
C TYR A 141 -3.88 12.23 15.10
N LYS A 142 -2.62 12.48 15.48
CA LYS A 142 -1.92 11.77 16.56
C LYS A 142 -2.67 11.79 17.88
N GLU A 143 -3.22 12.96 18.25
CA GLU A 143 -3.97 13.12 19.50
C GLU A 143 -5.41 12.56 19.45
N SER A 144 -5.89 12.16 18.26
CA SER A 144 -7.24 11.67 18.04
C SER A 144 -7.35 10.15 17.87
N ILE A 145 -6.22 9.45 17.86
CA ILE A 145 -6.14 7.99 17.70
C ILE A 145 -5.60 7.34 18.97
N ASP A 146 -6.06 6.13 19.25
CA ASP A 146 -5.63 5.33 20.41
C ASP A 146 -4.56 4.31 20.03
N VAL A 147 -3.59 4.70 19.19
CA VAL A 147 -2.45 3.89 18.79
C VAL A 147 -1.19 4.75 18.71
N ASP A 148 -0.04 4.17 19.00
CA ASP A 148 1.24 4.88 18.86
C ASP A 148 1.50 5.17 17.37
N LEU A 149 1.85 6.42 17.06
CA LEU A 149 2.23 6.83 15.70
C LEU A 149 3.74 7.01 15.61
N ARG A 150 4.37 6.26 14.70
CA ARG A 150 5.79 6.35 14.40
C ARG A 150 6.01 6.52 12.89
N PHE A 151 7.22 6.93 12.52
CA PHE A 151 7.59 7.17 11.12
C PHE A 151 8.90 6.51 10.78
N ALA A 152 8.98 6.00 9.54
CA ALA A 152 10.21 5.50 8.94
C ALA A 152 10.41 6.13 7.56
N LEU A 153 11.65 6.16 7.09
CA LEU A 153 11.97 6.65 5.74
C LEU A 153 11.73 5.58 4.69
N PRO A 154 11.21 5.94 3.50
CA PRO A 154 11.09 4.99 2.41
C PRO A 154 12.46 4.60 1.86
N GLY A 155 12.61 3.34 1.46
CA GLY A 155 13.79 2.85 0.75
C GLY A 155 13.68 3.03 -0.76
N LYS A 156 14.68 2.53 -1.50
CA LYS A 156 14.70 2.57 -2.96
C LYS A 156 13.58 1.73 -3.58
N GLU A 157 13.36 0.57 -3.00
CA GLU A 157 12.32 -0.36 -3.39
C GLU A 157 11.29 -0.57 -2.27
N ARG A 158 10.19 -1.25 -2.61
CA ARG A 158 9.12 -1.52 -1.64
C ARG A 158 9.63 -2.34 -0.45
N GLN A 159 10.43 -3.36 -0.68
CA GLN A 159 11.03 -4.21 0.35
C GLN A 159 11.96 -3.44 1.29
N ASP A 160 12.73 -2.47 0.78
CA ASP A 160 13.58 -1.62 1.62
C ASP A 160 12.75 -0.74 2.54
N SER A 161 11.61 -0.27 2.05
CA SER A 161 10.65 0.50 2.84
C SER A 161 10.03 -0.35 3.96
N VAL A 162 9.68 -1.62 3.67
CA VAL A 162 9.21 -2.56 4.70
C VAL A 162 10.29 -2.81 5.74
N TYR A 163 11.53 -3.02 5.31
CA TYR A 163 12.67 -3.22 6.20
C TYR A 163 12.89 -2.00 7.11
N SER A 164 12.81 -0.78 6.54
CA SER A 164 12.90 0.46 7.30
C SER A 164 11.79 0.54 8.37
N GLY A 165 10.54 0.26 8.02
CA GLY A 165 9.43 0.21 8.97
C GLY A 165 9.61 -0.86 10.05
N LEU A 166 10.18 -2.02 9.69
CA LEU A 166 10.45 -3.12 10.63
C LEU A 166 11.49 -2.77 11.71
N GLN A 167 12.37 -1.79 11.47
CA GLN A 167 13.32 -1.31 12.47
C GLN A 167 12.66 -0.42 13.54
N GLU A 168 11.54 0.19 13.22
CA GLU A 168 10.83 1.15 14.08
C GLU A 168 9.71 0.52 14.91
N ILE A 169 9.32 -0.75 14.65
CA ILE A 169 8.27 -1.41 15.42
C ILE A 169 8.70 -1.73 16.84
N ASP A 170 7.72 -1.82 17.74
CA ASP A 170 7.93 -2.29 19.11
C ASP A 170 8.45 -3.74 19.12
N VAL A 171 9.50 -3.98 19.90
CA VAL A 171 10.17 -5.29 20.00
C VAL A 171 9.26 -6.39 20.57
N ASN A 172 8.21 -6.00 21.31
CA ASN A 172 7.25 -6.90 21.94
C ASN A 172 6.03 -7.19 21.05
N SER A 173 5.97 -6.65 19.83
CA SER A 173 4.88 -6.96 18.93
C SER A 173 4.87 -8.43 18.54
N GLU A 174 3.69 -9.05 18.62
CA GLU A 174 3.52 -10.46 18.27
C GLU A 174 3.37 -10.66 16.76
N LEU A 175 2.79 -9.66 16.08
CA LEU A 175 2.58 -9.65 14.63
C LEU A 175 2.99 -8.31 14.00
N VAL A 176 3.47 -8.40 12.77
CA VAL A 176 3.65 -7.26 11.86
C VAL A 176 2.61 -7.37 10.76
N CYS A 177 1.82 -6.32 10.58
CA CYS A 177 0.80 -6.19 9.54
C CYS A 177 1.28 -5.16 8.52
N ILE A 178 1.67 -5.60 7.33
CA ILE A 178 2.22 -4.75 6.26
C ILE A 178 1.10 -4.39 5.29
N HIS A 179 0.86 -3.09 5.08
CA HIS A 179 -0.21 -2.63 4.21
C HIS A 179 0.20 -1.51 3.26
N ASP A 180 -0.26 -1.59 2.03
CA ASP A 180 -0.12 -0.53 1.03
C ASP A 180 -1.17 0.56 1.28
N SER A 181 -0.77 1.77 1.68
CA SER A 181 -1.68 2.90 1.92
C SER A 181 -2.51 3.31 0.69
N ALA A 182 -2.14 2.85 -0.49
CA ALA A 182 -2.90 3.02 -1.73
C ALA A 182 -4.05 1.99 -1.91
N ARG A 183 -4.41 1.24 -0.86
CA ARG A 183 -5.61 0.38 -0.81
C ARG A 183 -6.61 0.95 0.20
N PRO A 184 -7.38 1.98 -0.20
CA PRO A 184 -8.26 2.70 0.72
C PRO A 184 -9.46 1.88 1.21
N LEU A 185 -9.78 0.78 0.53
CA LEU A 185 -11.01 0.01 0.73
C LEU A 185 -10.79 -1.27 1.55
N VAL A 186 -9.66 -1.36 2.25
CA VAL A 186 -9.45 -2.46 3.20
C VAL A 186 -10.47 -2.35 4.33
N ASN A 187 -11.18 -3.45 4.60
CA ASN A 187 -12.17 -3.48 5.67
C ASN A 187 -11.66 -4.22 6.91
N THR A 188 -12.22 -3.90 8.06
CA THR A 188 -11.84 -4.44 9.37
C THR A 188 -11.98 -5.97 9.42
N GLU A 189 -13.06 -6.53 8.86
CA GLU A 189 -13.32 -7.97 8.88
C GLU A 189 -12.25 -8.77 8.15
N ASP A 190 -11.78 -8.29 6.99
CA ASP A 190 -10.71 -8.95 6.24
C ASP A 190 -9.37 -8.83 6.98
N VAL A 191 -9.12 -7.68 7.66
CA VAL A 191 -7.93 -7.50 8.51
C VAL A 191 -7.97 -8.46 9.70
N GLU A 192 -9.08 -8.57 10.42
CA GLU A 192 -9.23 -9.50 11.55
C GLU A 192 -8.96 -10.94 11.13
N LYS A 193 -9.49 -11.38 9.98
CA LYS A 193 -9.26 -12.74 9.46
C LYS A 193 -7.78 -13.00 9.20
N VAL A 194 -7.10 -12.09 8.47
CA VAL A 194 -5.69 -12.31 8.13
C VAL A 194 -4.78 -12.20 9.35
N LEU A 195 -5.13 -11.39 10.35
CA LEU A 195 -4.42 -11.35 11.65
C LEU A 195 -4.53 -12.69 12.38
N LYS A 196 -5.72 -13.30 12.45
CA LYS A 196 -5.94 -14.62 13.06
C LYS A 196 -5.14 -15.70 12.36
N ASP A 197 -5.20 -15.74 11.03
CA ASP A 197 -4.45 -16.72 10.24
C ASP A 197 -2.93 -16.54 10.37
N GLY A 198 -2.45 -15.28 10.34
CA GLY A 198 -1.04 -14.95 10.57
C GLY A 198 -0.57 -15.31 11.98
N CYS A 199 -1.41 -15.14 12.99
CA CYS A 199 -1.13 -15.57 14.35
C CYS A 199 -0.98 -17.10 14.45
N ALA A 200 -1.90 -17.83 13.84
CA ALA A 200 -1.94 -19.29 13.88
C ALA A 200 -0.77 -19.94 13.10
N VAL A 201 -0.55 -19.49 11.85
CA VAL A 201 0.42 -20.11 10.94
C VAL A 201 1.81 -19.50 11.06
N GLY A 202 1.89 -18.21 11.41
CA GLY A 202 3.13 -17.41 11.44
C GLY A 202 3.30 -16.45 10.29
N ALA A 203 2.65 -16.71 9.15
CA ALA A 203 2.55 -15.80 8.01
C ALA A 203 1.23 -16.02 7.27
N ALA A 204 0.55 -14.93 6.92
CA ALA A 204 -0.67 -14.95 6.12
C ALA A 204 -0.76 -13.71 5.21
N VAL A 205 -1.51 -13.84 4.12
CA VAL A 205 -1.72 -12.77 3.15
C VAL A 205 -3.17 -12.75 2.69
N LEU A 206 -3.75 -11.57 2.55
CA LEU A 206 -5.02 -11.42 1.87
C LEU A 206 -4.87 -11.70 0.38
N GLY A 207 -5.82 -12.44 -0.18
CA GLY A 207 -5.89 -12.69 -1.60
C GLY A 207 -7.29 -13.01 -2.06
N VAL A 208 -7.51 -12.93 -3.36
CA VAL A 208 -8.76 -13.33 -4.00
C VAL A 208 -8.50 -14.32 -5.13
N PRO A 209 -9.38 -15.30 -5.39
CA PRO A 209 -9.25 -16.17 -6.54
C PRO A 209 -9.20 -15.37 -7.84
N SER A 210 -8.26 -15.69 -8.74
CA SER A 210 -8.18 -14.99 -10.02
C SER A 210 -9.44 -15.21 -10.86
N LYS A 211 -10.03 -14.10 -11.35
CA LYS A 211 -11.18 -14.14 -12.26
C LYS A 211 -10.76 -14.29 -13.72
N ALA A 212 -9.58 -13.79 -14.07
CA ALA A 212 -9.08 -13.82 -15.42
C ALA A 212 -8.60 -15.22 -15.84
N THR A 213 -8.61 -15.48 -17.16
CA THR A 213 -7.89 -16.62 -17.71
C THR A 213 -6.42 -16.25 -17.84
N ILE A 214 -5.54 -16.94 -17.11
CA ILE A 214 -4.10 -16.70 -17.12
C ILE A 214 -3.42 -17.68 -18.06
N LYS A 215 -2.57 -17.15 -18.94
CA LYS A 215 -1.76 -17.92 -19.87
C LYS A 215 -0.27 -17.62 -19.63
N GLU A 216 0.51 -18.69 -19.63
CA GLU A 216 1.95 -18.56 -19.73
C GLU A 216 2.33 -18.38 -21.22
N VAL A 217 3.17 -17.38 -21.49
CA VAL A 217 3.65 -17.06 -22.84
C VAL A 217 5.17 -17.06 -22.88
N ASN A 218 5.74 -17.42 -24.02
CA ASN A 218 7.19 -17.35 -24.25
C ASN A 218 7.64 -15.94 -24.70
N SER A 219 8.95 -15.76 -24.92
CA SER A 219 9.55 -14.50 -25.38
C SER A 219 9.01 -14.00 -26.73
N ASN A 220 8.43 -14.87 -27.55
CA ASN A 220 7.84 -14.54 -28.84
C ASN A 220 6.32 -14.25 -28.75
N SER A 221 5.79 -14.07 -27.53
CA SER A 221 4.37 -13.84 -27.27
C SER A 221 3.46 -15.02 -27.68
N LEU A 222 4.00 -16.22 -27.87
CA LEU A 222 3.23 -17.42 -28.16
C LEU A 222 2.78 -18.08 -26.85
N VAL A 223 1.53 -18.54 -26.81
CA VAL A 223 0.97 -19.23 -25.64
C VAL A 223 1.68 -20.57 -25.46
N VAL A 224 2.24 -20.78 -24.27
CA VAL A 224 2.84 -22.08 -23.86
C VAL A 224 1.76 -22.97 -23.25
N LYS A 225 1.02 -22.45 -22.27
CA LYS A 225 -0.10 -23.17 -21.64
C LYS A 225 -1.10 -22.22 -21.00
N THR A 226 -2.30 -22.74 -20.75
CA THR A 226 -3.30 -22.11 -19.88
C THR A 226 -3.12 -22.63 -18.46
N LEU A 227 -2.96 -21.74 -17.47
CA LEU A 227 -2.84 -22.11 -16.07
C LEU A 227 -4.20 -22.48 -15.48
N ASP A 228 -4.23 -23.44 -14.54
CA ASP A 228 -5.47 -23.79 -13.85
C ASP A 228 -5.89 -22.68 -12.91
N ARG A 229 -6.93 -21.94 -13.29
CA ARG A 229 -7.44 -20.80 -12.52
C ARG A 229 -7.89 -21.19 -11.09
N LYS A 230 -8.24 -22.44 -10.84
CA LYS A 230 -8.66 -22.90 -9.50
C LYS A 230 -7.56 -22.77 -8.45
N THR A 231 -6.30 -22.77 -8.88
CA THR A 231 -5.12 -22.67 -8.01
C THR A 231 -4.48 -21.30 -8.01
N LEU A 232 -5.01 -20.34 -8.80
CA LEU A 232 -4.44 -19.02 -8.96
C LEU A 232 -5.19 -17.97 -8.13
N TRP A 233 -4.43 -17.19 -7.38
CA TRP A 233 -4.93 -16.12 -6.54
C TRP A 233 -4.18 -14.82 -6.82
N GLU A 234 -4.90 -13.70 -6.69
CA GLU A 234 -4.35 -12.35 -6.77
C GLU A 234 -4.08 -11.88 -5.35
N MET A 235 -2.79 -11.70 -5.01
CA MET A 235 -2.39 -11.30 -3.66
C MET A 235 -2.66 -9.82 -3.43
N GLN A 236 -3.11 -9.53 -2.24
CA GLN A 236 -3.41 -8.18 -1.76
C GLN A 236 -2.53 -7.84 -0.55
N THR A 237 -2.81 -6.73 0.10
CA THR A 237 -2.39 -6.43 1.46
C THR A 237 -3.64 -6.12 2.30
N PRO A 238 -3.61 -6.38 3.63
CA PRO A 238 -2.45 -6.67 4.48
C PRO A 238 -1.80 -8.02 4.24
N GLN A 239 -0.47 -8.05 4.52
CA GLN A 239 0.33 -9.26 4.69
C GLN A 239 0.84 -9.29 6.13
N VAL A 240 0.56 -10.37 6.84
CA VAL A 240 0.77 -10.49 8.28
C VAL A 240 1.83 -11.55 8.55
N ILE A 241 2.88 -11.18 9.28
CA ILE A 241 4.03 -12.06 9.51
C ILE A 241 4.53 -11.88 10.95
N LYS A 242 4.95 -12.95 11.62
CA LYS A 242 5.63 -12.85 12.92
C LYS A 242 6.96 -12.10 12.77
N PRO A 243 7.27 -11.10 13.62
CA PRO A 243 8.46 -10.26 13.48
C PRO A 243 9.77 -11.03 13.34
N LYS A 244 9.95 -12.08 14.15
CA LYS A 244 11.16 -12.93 14.12
C LYS A 244 11.32 -13.65 12.78
N LEU A 245 10.21 -14.09 12.19
CA LEU A 245 10.20 -14.77 10.89
C LEU A 245 10.56 -13.80 9.77
N LEU A 246 9.97 -12.61 9.78
CA LEU A 246 10.24 -11.57 8.80
C LEU A 246 11.71 -11.09 8.86
N LYS A 247 12.27 -10.88 10.07
CA LYS A 247 13.67 -10.50 10.26
C LYS A 247 14.63 -11.56 9.67
N ARG A 248 14.42 -12.82 9.99
CA ARG A 248 15.21 -13.94 9.45
C ARG A 248 15.11 -14.02 7.91
N GLY A 249 13.93 -13.78 7.39
CA GLY A 249 13.71 -13.76 5.94
C GLY A 249 14.50 -12.64 5.26
N PHE A 250 14.49 -11.43 5.80
CA PHE A 250 15.31 -10.31 5.29
C PHE A 250 16.81 -10.59 5.37
N GLU A 251 17.29 -11.24 6.44
CA GLU A 251 18.69 -11.66 6.55
C GLU A 251 19.09 -12.62 5.41
N LEU A 252 18.21 -13.59 5.09
CA LEU A 252 18.41 -14.53 4.00
C LEU A 252 18.42 -13.82 2.64
N VAL A 253 17.39 -13.03 2.36
CA VAL A 253 17.24 -12.25 1.11
C VAL A 253 18.47 -11.37 0.87
N LYS A 254 18.93 -10.64 1.89
CA LYS A 254 20.11 -9.78 1.80
C LYS A 254 21.39 -10.56 1.56
N ARG A 255 21.55 -11.69 2.26
CA ARG A 255 22.76 -12.54 2.13
C ARG A 255 22.88 -13.16 0.75
N GLU A 256 21.75 -13.60 0.16
CA GLU A 256 21.71 -14.36 -1.09
C GLU A 256 21.32 -13.51 -2.31
N GLY A 257 21.00 -12.24 -2.12
CA GLY A 257 20.62 -11.32 -3.20
C GLY A 257 19.33 -11.74 -3.91
N LEU A 258 18.34 -12.27 -3.16
CA LEU A 258 17.10 -12.79 -3.73
C LEU A 258 16.14 -11.68 -4.12
N GLU A 259 15.40 -11.87 -5.22
CA GLU A 259 14.34 -10.96 -5.65
C GLU A 259 13.10 -11.16 -4.79
N VAL A 260 12.50 -10.07 -4.33
CA VAL A 260 11.30 -10.06 -3.49
C VAL A 260 10.17 -9.43 -4.28
N THR A 261 9.10 -10.18 -4.51
CA THR A 261 7.90 -9.71 -5.24
C THR A 261 6.85 -9.12 -4.30
N ASP A 262 6.68 -9.72 -3.12
CA ASP A 262 5.81 -9.26 -2.03
C ASP A 262 6.39 -9.66 -0.66
N ASP A 263 5.73 -9.30 0.44
CA ASP A 263 6.32 -9.49 1.77
C ASP A 263 6.34 -10.95 2.21
N VAL A 264 5.34 -11.74 1.81
CA VAL A 264 5.28 -13.18 2.17
C VAL A 264 6.25 -14.03 1.35
N SER A 265 6.68 -13.58 0.15
CA SER A 265 7.72 -14.27 -0.62
C SER A 265 9.04 -14.36 0.15
N ILE A 266 9.32 -13.38 1.03
CA ILE A 266 10.47 -13.41 1.95
C ILE A 266 10.39 -14.64 2.88
N VAL A 267 9.19 -14.99 3.31
CA VAL A 267 8.91 -16.13 4.20
C VAL A 267 8.96 -17.44 3.45
N GLU A 268 8.52 -17.45 2.19
CA GLU A 268 8.59 -18.62 1.30
C GLU A 268 10.04 -19.09 1.08
N TYR A 269 11.00 -18.18 0.98
CA TYR A 269 12.43 -18.51 0.90
C TYR A 269 12.93 -19.27 2.14
N LEU A 270 12.31 -19.04 3.30
CA LEU A 270 12.60 -19.80 4.53
C LEU A 270 11.94 -21.19 4.54
N LYS A 271 11.20 -21.58 3.50
CA LYS A 271 10.38 -22.80 3.44
C LYS A 271 9.34 -22.87 4.55
N HIS A 272 8.90 -21.72 5.05
CA HIS A 272 7.84 -21.63 6.04
C HIS A 272 6.49 -21.50 5.32
N PRO A 273 5.41 -22.18 5.79
CA PRO A 273 4.11 -22.07 5.18
C PRO A 273 3.55 -20.63 5.28
N VAL A 274 2.89 -20.19 4.21
CA VAL A 274 2.14 -18.94 4.15
C VAL A 274 0.67 -19.28 3.90
N TYR A 275 -0.21 -18.77 4.73
CA TYR A 275 -1.66 -18.98 4.58
C TYR A 275 -2.27 -17.88 3.72
N VAL A 276 -3.13 -18.26 2.76
CA VAL A 276 -3.86 -17.27 1.95
C VAL A 276 -5.25 -17.10 2.54
N THR A 277 -5.47 -15.95 3.17
CA THR A 277 -6.77 -15.55 3.71
C THR A 277 -7.62 -14.93 2.60
N ARG A 278 -8.86 -15.38 2.47
CA ARG A 278 -9.76 -14.82 1.45
C ARG A 278 -10.18 -13.40 1.81
N GLY A 279 -9.80 -12.44 0.96
CA GLY A 279 -10.17 -11.03 1.04
C GLY A 279 -11.30 -10.65 0.09
N SER A 280 -11.52 -9.35 -0.03
CA SER A 280 -12.55 -8.73 -0.86
C SER A 280 -12.00 -8.25 -2.19
N TYR A 281 -12.76 -8.43 -3.28
CA TYR A 281 -12.39 -7.87 -4.59
C TYR A 281 -12.43 -6.34 -4.62
N THR A 282 -13.13 -5.73 -3.67
CA THR A 282 -13.16 -4.26 -3.50
C THR A 282 -11.87 -3.70 -2.92
N ASN A 283 -11.02 -4.52 -2.27
CA ASN A 283 -9.73 -4.09 -1.72
C ASN A 283 -8.70 -3.86 -2.85
N ILE A 284 -9.07 -2.99 -3.80
CA ILE A 284 -8.22 -2.63 -4.95
C ILE A 284 -7.05 -1.74 -4.54
N LYS A 285 -5.95 -1.84 -5.28
CA LYS A 285 -4.81 -0.93 -5.16
C LYS A 285 -4.96 0.20 -6.18
N VAL A 286 -5.17 1.41 -5.72
CA VAL A 286 -5.21 2.59 -6.59
C VAL A 286 -3.83 2.81 -7.21
N THR A 287 -3.72 2.66 -8.53
CA THR A 287 -2.46 2.76 -9.29
C THR A 287 -2.56 3.65 -10.51
N THR A 288 -3.76 3.81 -11.05
CA THR A 288 -4.11 4.60 -12.21
C THR A 288 -5.27 5.56 -11.89
N PRO A 289 -5.52 6.60 -12.71
CA PRO A 289 -6.69 7.46 -12.53
C PRO A 289 -8.03 6.70 -12.59
N ASP A 290 -8.12 5.64 -13.39
CA ASP A 290 -9.34 4.82 -13.49
C ASP A 290 -9.63 4.08 -12.18
N ASP A 291 -8.57 3.60 -11.48
CA ASP A 291 -8.72 2.97 -10.16
C ASP A 291 -9.29 3.94 -9.13
N LEU A 292 -8.97 5.25 -9.25
CA LEU A 292 -9.50 6.28 -8.36
C LEU A 292 -11.01 6.40 -8.52
N LEU A 293 -11.51 6.46 -9.76
CA LEU A 293 -12.95 6.50 -10.04
C LEU A 293 -13.66 5.26 -9.49
N VAL A 294 -13.06 4.08 -9.66
CA VAL A 294 -13.61 2.84 -9.12
C VAL A 294 -13.68 2.88 -7.60
N ALA A 295 -12.63 3.39 -6.92
CA ALA A 295 -12.61 3.54 -5.48
C ALA A 295 -13.70 4.51 -4.98
N GLU A 296 -13.91 5.64 -5.68
CA GLU A 296 -14.98 6.59 -5.38
C GLU A 296 -16.38 5.94 -5.46
N ILE A 297 -16.62 5.13 -6.50
CA ILE A 297 -17.90 4.42 -6.68
C ILE A 297 -18.15 3.45 -5.51
N PHE A 298 -17.13 2.72 -5.05
CA PHE A 298 -17.28 1.80 -3.94
C PHE A 298 -17.57 2.54 -2.62
N LEU A 299 -16.82 3.60 -2.32
CA LEU A 299 -17.02 4.39 -1.10
C LEU A 299 -18.38 5.10 -1.07
N SER A 300 -18.88 5.54 -2.24
CA SER A 300 -20.19 6.20 -2.32
C SER A 300 -21.38 5.27 -2.12
N LYS A 301 -21.20 3.95 -2.28
CA LYS A 301 -22.26 2.96 -2.05
C LYS A 301 -22.40 2.57 -0.58
N ASP A 302 -21.33 2.70 0.19
CA ASP A 302 -21.29 2.36 1.61
C ASP A 302 -21.67 3.57 2.49
N SER A 303 -21.95 4.73 1.89
CA SER A 303 -22.41 5.97 2.51
C SER A 303 -23.92 6.11 2.45
#